data_b05907a3a43855f179808a13bbcc8ea5
#
_entry.id   b05907a3a43855f179808a13bbcc8ea5
#
_cell.length_a   1.000
_cell.length_b   1.000
_cell.length_c   1.000
_cell.angle_alpha   90.00
_cell.angle_beta   90.00
_cell.angle_gamma   90.00
#
_symmetry.space_group_name_H-M   'P 1'
#
loop_
_entity.id
_entity.type
_entity.pdbx_description
1 polymer ?
#
loop_
_entity_poly.entity_id
_entity_poly.type
_entity_poly.pdbx_seq_one_letter_code
_entity_poly.pdbx_strand_id
1 'polypeptide(L)'
;MARLRTSPWNISRRSPERSASPAGGGGGPPAALSTASGDTQILATVPTLILPQVKAGRMKALAVTGSAPYSLTPELSTVAQSGVKELARFEAIAWNGVLVPAGTPRAAIERINSAINAAMQDPAVQQRLKPAGLDAVGGTPAAFGKLSADEAAKWEPIIQRSGAKLD
;
A
#
# COMPACT_ATOMS: atom_id res chain seq x y z
N MET A 1 15.36 -21.21 28.31
CA MET A 1 14.20 -21.14 27.39
C MET A 1 13.59 -19.76 27.50
N ALA A 2 13.97 -18.87 26.63
CA ALA A 2 13.43 -17.51 26.61
C ALA A 2 12.15 -17.51 25.75
N ARG A 3 11.00 -17.23 26.37
CA ARG A 3 9.74 -17.04 25.66
C ARG A 3 9.79 -15.69 24.95
N LEU A 4 9.97 -15.71 23.64
CA LEU A 4 9.72 -14.58 22.79
C LEU A 4 8.22 -14.23 22.86
N ARG A 5 7.89 -13.17 23.58
CA ARG A 5 6.58 -12.54 23.48
C ARG A 5 6.50 -11.85 22.10
N THR A 6 5.93 -12.50 21.14
CA THR A 6 5.56 -11.91 19.87
C THR A 6 4.29 -11.08 20.05
N SER A 7 4.41 -9.89 20.63
CA SER A 7 3.42 -8.85 20.40
C SER A 7 3.77 -8.21 19.06
N PRO A 8 2.91 -8.21 18.04
CA PRO A 8 3.19 -7.58 16.75
C PRO A 8 3.41 -6.06 16.85
N TRP A 9 3.13 -5.47 18.00
CA TRP A 9 3.22 -4.04 18.29
C TRP A 9 4.03 -3.75 19.56
N ASN A 10 5.14 -4.44 19.77
CA ASN A 10 6.05 -4.05 20.83
C ASN A 10 6.84 -2.80 20.41
N ILE A 11 6.13 -1.71 20.20
CA ILE A 11 6.67 -0.37 20.27
C ILE A 11 6.96 -0.17 21.75
N SER A 12 8.22 -0.29 22.14
CA SER A 12 8.61 -0.07 23.53
C SER A 12 8.13 1.32 23.95
N ARG A 13 7.29 1.40 24.98
CA ARG A 13 6.73 2.64 25.56
C ARG A 13 7.79 3.56 26.16
N ARG A 14 9.06 3.43 25.79
CA ARG A 14 10.19 4.14 26.41
C ARG A 14 10.79 5.28 25.60
N SER A 15 10.13 5.75 24.54
CA SER A 15 10.55 7.00 23.91
C SER A 15 9.38 7.60 23.14
N PRO A 16 8.84 8.75 23.58
CA PRO A 16 7.76 9.44 22.84
C PRO A 16 8.20 10.01 21.49
N GLU A 17 9.46 9.88 21.12
CA GLU A 17 10.05 10.46 19.91
C GLU A 17 10.30 9.46 18.76
N ARG A 18 9.89 8.20 18.89
CA ARG A 18 9.99 7.21 17.80
C ARG A 18 8.67 7.05 17.07
N SER A 19 8.13 8.17 16.61
CA SER A 19 7.10 8.14 15.57
C SER A 19 7.73 7.70 14.25
N ALA A 20 6.98 6.96 13.43
CA ALA A 20 7.32 6.80 12.03
C ALA A 20 7.40 8.21 11.43
N SER A 21 8.58 8.78 11.35
CA SER A 21 8.77 10.05 10.69
C SER A 21 8.47 9.79 9.21
N PRO A 22 7.62 10.58 8.55
CA PRO A 22 7.60 10.57 7.10
C PRO A 22 9.04 10.87 6.69
N ALA A 23 9.69 9.90 6.04
CA ALA A 23 11.05 10.09 5.57
C ALA A 23 11.05 11.32 4.68
N GLY A 24 11.73 12.36 5.11
CA GLY A 24 11.70 13.67 4.46
C GLY A 24 11.99 13.53 2.97
N GLY A 25 11.09 14.03 2.15
CA GLY A 25 11.33 14.52 0.79
C GLY A 25 11.85 13.58 -0.30
N GLY A 26 11.98 12.26 -0.08
CA GLY A 26 12.66 11.38 -1.05
C GLY A 26 11.83 10.22 -1.62
N GLY A 27 10.58 10.04 -1.19
CA GLY A 27 9.74 8.93 -1.64
C GLY A 27 10.13 7.56 -1.07
N GLY A 28 9.63 6.49 -1.71
CA GLY A 28 9.75 5.12 -1.21
C GLY A 28 11.17 4.55 -1.07
N PRO A 29 12.07 4.72 -2.06
CA PRO A 29 13.42 4.15 -1.99
C PRO A 29 14.28 4.70 -0.84
N PRO A 30 14.37 6.01 -0.58
CA PRO A 30 15.05 6.56 0.60
C PRO A 30 14.46 6.08 1.92
N ALA A 31 13.13 5.97 2.02
CA ALA A 31 12.46 5.46 3.21
C ALA A 31 12.82 4.00 3.49
N ALA A 32 12.89 3.17 2.45
CA ALA A 32 13.30 1.77 2.57
C ALA A 32 14.75 1.64 3.05
N LEU A 33 15.65 2.51 2.55
CA LEU A 33 17.05 2.55 2.97
C LEU A 33 17.18 2.97 4.44
N SER A 34 16.50 4.04 4.84
CA SER A 34 16.48 4.53 6.23
C SER A 34 15.98 3.46 7.22
N THR A 35 14.99 2.64 6.80
CA THR A 35 14.53 1.53 7.65
C THR A 35 15.54 0.39 7.67
N ALA A 36 16.18 0.09 6.55
CA ALA A 36 17.20 -0.96 6.48
C ALA A 36 18.48 -0.59 7.26
N SER A 37 18.82 0.70 7.39
CA SER A 37 19.92 1.19 8.24
C SER A 37 19.57 1.31 9.72
N GLY A 38 18.27 1.25 10.07
CA GLY A 38 17.80 1.36 11.45
C GLY A 38 17.48 2.79 11.93
N ASP A 39 17.55 3.79 11.04
CA ASP A 39 17.19 5.17 11.35
C ASP A 39 15.69 5.30 11.60
N THR A 40 14.88 4.53 10.89
CA THR A 40 13.46 4.34 11.16
C THR A 40 13.16 2.90 11.52
N GLN A 41 12.16 2.65 12.36
CA GLN A 41 11.86 1.32 12.89
C GLN A 41 10.75 0.60 12.13
N ILE A 42 9.87 1.33 11.48
CA ILE A 42 8.69 0.80 10.78
C ILE A 42 8.51 1.55 9.46
N LEU A 43 8.20 0.80 8.41
CA LEU A 43 7.88 1.33 7.10
C LEU A 43 6.62 0.66 6.57
N ALA A 44 5.68 1.45 6.05
CA ALA A 44 4.58 1.00 5.21
C ALA A 44 4.81 1.48 3.79
N THR A 45 4.98 0.57 2.85
CA THR A 45 5.26 0.89 1.44
C THR A 45 4.88 -0.27 0.52
N VAL A 46 5.04 -0.09 -0.77
CA VAL A 46 4.79 -1.14 -1.76
C VAL A 46 5.81 -2.28 -1.63
N PRO A 47 5.39 -3.54 -1.68
CA PRO A 47 6.24 -4.70 -1.41
C PRO A 47 7.50 -4.76 -2.29
N THR A 48 7.42 -4.36 -3.55
CA THR A 48 8.54 -4.41 -4.48
C THR A 48 9.76 -3.60 -4.05
N LEU A 49 9.57 -2.54 -3.27
CA LEU A 49 10.67 -1.72 -2.74
C LEU A 49 11.39 -2.40 -1.56
N ILE A 50 10.69 -3.23 -0.78
CA ILE A 50 11.23 -3.80 0.45
C ILE A 50 11.61 -5.28 0.33
N LEU A 51 11.01 -6.02 -0.59
CA LEU A 51 11.28 -7.46 -0.75
C LEU A 51 12.77 -7.80 -0.91
N PRO A 52 13.60 -7.03 -1.66
CA PRO A 52 15.04 -7.28 -1.71
C PRO A 52 15.71 -7.15 -0.34
N GLN A 53 15.30 -6.20 0.49
CA GLN A 53 15.85 -5.99 1.84
C GLN A 53 15.39 -7.08 2.81
N VAL A 54 14.15 -7.55 2.66
CA VAL A 54 13.60 -8.68 3.43
C VAL A 54 14.35 -9.97 3.08
N LYS A 55 14.56 -10.25 1.78
CA LYS A 55 15.34 -11.41 1.32
C LYS A 55 16.80 -11.36 1.78
N ALA A 56 17.39 -10.17 1.89
CA ALA A 56 18.74 -9.97 2.42
C ALA A 56 18.81 -10.01 3.96
N GLY A 57 17.70 -10.25 4.66
CA GLY A 57 17.62 -10.30 6.12
C GLY A 57 17.78 -8.96 6.84
N ARG A 58 17.77 -7.83 6.11
CA ARG A 58 17.94 -6.49 6.69
C ARG A 58 16.62 -5.90 7.21
N MET A 59 15.51 -6.41 6.74
CA MET A 59 14.16 -6.02 7.16
C MET A 59 13.30 -7.26 7.40
N LYS A 60 12.29 -7.12 8.25
CA LYS A 60 11.28 -8.16 8.49
C LYS A 60 9.93 -7.66 8.01
N ALA A 61 9.31 -8.38 7.09
CA ALA A 61 7.92 -8.15 6.72
C ALA A 61 7.01 -8.66 7.86
N LEU A 62 6.05 -7.86 8.27
CA LEU A 62 5.17 -8.15 9.40
C LEU A 62 3.75 -8.52 8.96
N ALA A 63 3.18 -7.77 8.04
CA ALA A 63 1.84 -7.96 7.53
C ALA A 63 1.65 -7.18 6.22
N VAL A 64 0.59 -7.51 5.49
CA VAL A 64 0.10 -6.71 4.36
C VAL A 64 -1.09 -5.86 4.77
N THR A 65 -1.25 -4.70 4.13
CA THR A 65 -2.29 -3.72 4.46
C THR A 65 -3.59 -3.90 3.66
N GLY A 66 -3.61 -4.85 2.73
CA GLY A 66 -4.81 -5.20 1.97
C GLY A 66 -5.80 -6.04 2.77
N SER A 67 -6.99 -6.25 2.23
CA SER A 67 -8.06 -7.09 2.79
C SER A 67 -7.79 -8.59 2.66
N ALA A 68 -6.86 -8.98 1.78
CA ALA A 68 -6.45 -10.37 1.55
C ALA A 68 -4.92 -10.48 1.49
N PRO A 69 -4.36 -11.70 1.69
CA PRO A 69 -2.94 -11.96 1.47
C PRO A 69 -2.51 -11.55 0.06
N TYR A 70 -1.31 -11.01 -0.06
CA TYR A 70 -0.81 -10.52 -1.32
C TYR A 70 -0.08 -11.62 -2.10
N SER A 71 -0.26 -11.65 -3.42
CA SER A 71 0.24 -12.73 -4.29
C SER A 71 1.77 -12.93 -4.26
N LEU A 72 2.54 -11.87 -4.01
CA LEU A 72 4.01 -11.96 -3.89
C LEU A 72 4.50 -12.32 -2.48
N THR A 73 3.61 -12.31 -1.48
CA THR A 73 3.91 -12.63 -0.09
C THR A 73 2.75 -13.37 0.55
N PRO A 74 2.36 -14.54 0.01
CA PRO A 74 1.17 -15.28 0.45
C PRO A 74 1.28 -15.78 1.89
N GLU A 75 2.48 -15.85 2.44
CA GLU A 75 2.78 -16.24 3.82
C GLU A 75 2.47 -15.14 4.84
N LEU A 76 2.30 -13.90 4.40
CA LEU A 76 2.01 -12.78 5.30
C LEU A 76 0.50 -12.62 5.53
N SER A 77 0.14 -12.58 6.80
CA SER A 77 -1.22 -12.23 7.22
C SER A 77 -1.52 -10.76 6.94
N THR A 78 -2.80 -10.41 6.85
CA THR A 78 -3.21 -9.01 6.76
C THR A 78 -3.14 -8.33 8.14
N VAL A 79 -3.05 -6.98 8.15
CA VAL A 79 -3.15 -6.19 9.39
C VAL A 79 -4.48 -6.47 10.10
N ALA A 80 -5.57 -6.63 9.37
CA ALA A 80 -6.88 -6.96 9.92
C ALA A 80 -6.89 -8.30 10.68
N GLN A 81 -6.02 -9.24 10.30
CA GLN A 81 -5.88 -10.56 10.96
C GLN A 81 -4.90 -10.56 12.14
N SER A 82 -4.37 -9.39 12.54
CA SER A 82 -3.40 -9.28 13.65
C SER A 82 -3.95 -9.64 15.03
N GLY A 83 -5.26 -9.81 15.19
CA GLY A 83 -5.93 -10.02 16.47
C GLY A 83 -6.17 -8.74 17.29
N VAL A 84 -5.77 -7.59 16.78
CA VAL A 84 -6.06 -6.28 17.38
C VAL A 84 -7.45 -5.83 16.95
N LYS A 85 -8.39 -5.70 17.90
CA LYS A 85 -9.81 -5.42 17.62
C LYS A 85 -10.01 -4.13 16.81
N GLU A 86 -9.24 -3.10 17.13
CA GLU A 86 -9.30 -1.79 16.46
C GLU A 86 -8.85 -1.85 15.00
N LEU A 87 -8.09 -2.88 14.63
CA LEU A 87 -7.56 -3.09 13.29
C LEU A 87 -8.33 -4.15 12.48
N ALA A 88 -9.38 -4.74 13.04
CA ALA A 88 -10.15 -5.82 12.37
C ALA A 88 -10.78 -5.40 11.03
N ARG A 89 -10.95 -4.09 10.80
CA ARG A 89 -11.45 -3.51 9.53
C ARG A 89 -10.38 -2.66 8.83
N PHE A 90 -9.12 -2.81 9.23
CA PHE A 90 -8.05 -2.01 8.63
C PHE A 90 -7.79 -2.47 7.21
N GLU A 91 -7.82 -1.54 6.29
CA GLU A 91 -7.42 -1.72 4.91
C GLU A 91 -6.81 -0.42 4.37
N ALA A 92 -5.65 -0.55 3.75
CA ALA A 92 -4.98 0.53 3.05
C ALA A 92 -4.33 -0.05 1.79
N ILE A 93 -4.89 0.28 0.63
CA ILE A 93 -4.43 -0.23 -0.67
C ILE A 93 -3.91 0.95 -1.48
N ALA A 94 -2.73 0.78 -2.10
CA ALA A 94 -2.28 1.68 -3.14
C ALA A 94 -2.92 1.24 -4.47
N TRP A 95 -3.52 2.18 -5.19
CA TRP A 95 -4.10 1.94 -6.49
C TRP A 95 -3.58 2.94 -7.52
N ASN A 96 -3.60 2.52 -8.78
CA ASN A 96 -3.24 3.35 -9.92
C ASN A 96 -4.43 3.44 -10.88
N GLY A 97 -4.69 4.62 -11.40
CA GLY A 97 -5.77 4.87 -12.34
C GLY A 97 -5.34 5.74 -13.50
N VAL A 98 -6.06 5.65 -14.61
CA VAL A 98 -5.89 6.52 -15.78
C VAL A 98 -6.95 7.60 -15.73
N LEU A 99 -6.50 8.84 -15.79
CA LEU A 99 -7.34 10.03 -15.82
C LEU A 99 -7.25 10.70 -17.18
N VAL A 100 -8.31 11.37 -17.57
CA VAL A 100 -8.39 12.20 -18.78
C VAL A 100 -8.81 13.60 -18.42
N PRO A 101 -8.50 14.63 -19.24
CA PRO A 101 -8.94 16.00 -19.00
C PRO A 101 -10.47 16.12 -18.87
N ALA A 102 -10.92 17.06 -18.06
CA ALA A 102 -12.34 17.40 -17.97
C ALA A 102 -12.86 17.83 -19.35
N GLY A 103 -14.08 17.39 -19.69
CA GLY A 103 -14.68 17.65 -20.99
C GLY A 103 -14.28 16.67 -22.11
N THR A 104 -13.45 15.66 -21.84
CA THR A 104 -13.17 14.60 -22.83
C THR A 104 -14.49 13.93 -23.27
N PRO A 105 -14.74 13.80 -24.59
CA PRO A 105 -15.97 13.20 -25.10
C PRO A 105 -16.19 11.79 -24.56
N ARG A 106 -17.43 11.46 -24.21
CA ARG A 106 -17.80 10.17 -23.63
C ARG A 106 -17.34 8.98 -24.48
N ALA A 107 -17.51 9.06 -25.79
CA ALA A 107 -17.07 8.02 -26.71
C ALA A 107 -15.55 7.74 -26.65
N ALA A 108 -14.74 8.78 -26.43
CA ALA A 108 -13.29 8.63 -26.24
C ALA A 108 -12.99 7.91 -24.90
N ILE A 109 -13.68 8.29 -23.83
CA ILE A 109 -13.54 7.64 -22.51
C ILE A 109 -13.91 6.16 -22.60
N GLU A 110 -15.03 5.83 -23.22
CA GLU A 110 -15.50 4.46 -23.41
C GLU A 110 -14.51 3.62 -24.23
N ARG A 111 -13.94 4.20 -25.30
CA ARG A 111 -12.92 3.54 -26.12
C ARG A 111 -11.63 3.26 -25.33
N ILE A 112 -11.14 4.24 -24.55
CA ILE A 112 -9.95 4.09 -23.73
C ILE A 112 -10.21 3.03 -22.64
N ASN A 113 -11.35 3.09 -21.96
CA ASN A 113 -11.72 2.14 -20.92
C ASN A 113 -11.82 0.70 -21.48
N SER A 114 -12.43 0.51 -22.63
CA SER A 114 -12.51 -0.79 -23.28
C SER A 114 -11.12 -1.35 -23.63
N ALA A 115 -10.22 -0.50 -24.15
CA ALA A 115 -8.85 -0.91 -24.47
C ALA A 115 -8.06 -1.30 -23.20
N ILE A 116 -8.20 -0.51 -22.12
CA ILE A 116 -7.57 -0.82 -20.83
C ILE A 116 -8.11 -2.15 -20.28
N ASN A 117 -9.43 -2.33 -20.26
CA ASN A 117 -10.01 -3.59 -19.76
C ASN A 117 -9.55 -4.82 -20.58
N ALA A 118 -9.45 -4.69 -21.90
CA ALA A 118 -8.91 -5.73 -22.75
C ALA A 118 -7.44 -6.05 -22.40
N ALA A 119 -6.62 -5.01 -22.22
CA ALA A 119 -5.22 -5.17 -21.81
C ALA A 119 -5.09 -5.84 -20.43
N MET A 120 -5.96 -5.52 -19.46
CA MET A 120 -5.94 -6.14 -18.12
C MET A 120 -6.28 -7.63 -18.15
N GLN A 121 -6.96 -8.12 -19.19
CA GLN A 121 -7.25 -9.54 -19.40
C GLN A 121 -6.13 -10.26 -20.15
N ASP A 122 -5.20 -9.54 -20.75
CA ASP A 122 -4.08 -10.14 -21.49
C ASP A 122 -3.06 -10.78 -20.53
N PRO A 123 -2.79 -12.09 -20.65
CA PRO A 123 -1.81 -12.77 -19.82
C PRO A 123 -0.40 -12.17 -19.89
N ALA A 124 0.02 -11.65 -21.06
CA ALA A 124 1.33 -11.02 -21.21
C ALA A 124 1.42 -9.70 -20.42
N VAL A 125 0.34 -8.93 -20.37
CA VAL A 125 0.25 -7.72 -19.54
C VAL A 125 0.28 -8.09 -18.07
N GLN A 126 -0.52 -9.07 -17.64
CA GLN A 126 -0.56 -9.53 -16.25
C GLN A 126 0.83 -10.02 -15.77
N GLN A 127 1.54 -10.77 -16.63
CA GLN A 127 2.91 -11.23 -16.33
C GLN A 127 3.91 -10.08 -16.16
N ARG A 128 3.71 -8.96 -16.83
CA ARG A 128 4.55 -7.76 -16.68
C ARG A 128 4.19 -6.94 -15.44
N LEU A 129 2.93 -6.93 -15.04
CA LEU A 129 2.46 -6.19 -13.86
C LEU A 129 2.89 -6.86 -12.54
N LYS A 130 2.85 -8.18 -12.47
CA LYS A 130 3.22 -8.94 -11.26
C LYS A 130 4.60 -8.59 -10.67
N PRO A 131 5.70 -8.57 -11.44
CA PRO A 131 7.00 -8.20 -10.90
C PRO A 131 7.06 -6.74 -10.42
N ALA A 132 6.21 -5.86 -10.99
CA ALA A 132 6.07 -4.48 -10.54
C ALA A 132 5.20 -4.36 -9.27
N GLY A 133 4.64 -5.46 -8.77
CA GLY A 133 3.79 -5.47 -7.59
C GLY A 133 2.38 -4.94 -7.83
N LEU A 134 1.90 -5.08 -9.06
CA LEU A 134 0.59 -4.59 -9.47
C LEU A 134 -0.31 -5.77 -9.86
N ASP A 135 -1.52 -5.78 -9.34
CA ASP A 135 -2.59 -6.66 -9.77
C ASP A 135 -3.44 -5.94 -10.82
N ALA A 136 -3.73 -6.64 -11.94
CA ALA A 136 -4.56 -6.12 -13.02
C ALA A 136 -6.04 -6.21 -12.61
N VAL A 137 -6.69 -5.07 -12.35
CA VAL A 137 -8.08 -5.05 -11.87
C VAL A 137 -9.06 -4.69 -13.00
N GLY A 138 -8.84 -3.61 -13.74
CA GLY A 138 -9.82 -3.10 -14.71
C GLY A 138 -11.08 -2.51 -14.04
N GLY A 139 -12.13 -2.32 -14.83
CA GLY A 139 -13.43 -1.83 -14.33
C GLY A 139 -14.06 -0.76 -15.20
N THR A 140 -15.12 -0.12 -14.70
CA THR A 140 -15.82 0.98 -15.39
C THR A 140 -15.35 2.35 -14.89
N PRO A 141 -15.47 3.41 -15.70
CA PRO A 141 -15.19 4.78 -15.25
C PRO A 141 -16.00 5.17 -13.99
N ALA A 142 -17.26 4.73 -13.92
CA ALA A 142 -18.12 5.00 -12.76
C ALA A 142 -17.61 4.29 -11.49
N ALA A 143 -17.19 3.03 -11.61
CA ALA A 143 -16.62 2.28 -10.49
C ALA A 143 -15.33 2.92 -9.99
N PHE A 144 -14.46 3.40 -10.90
CA PHE A 144 -13.24 4.10 -10.52
C PHE A 144 -13.53 5.45 -9.86
N GLY A 145 -14.50 6.21 -10.38
CA GLY A 145 -14.95 7.45 -9.75
C GLY A 145 -15.47 7.23 -8.32
N LYS A 146 -16.26 6.16 -8.12
CA LYS A 146 -16.73 5.77 -6.78
C LYS A 146 -15.58 5.39 -5.86
N LEU A 147 -14.65 4.57 -6.31
CA LEU A 147 -13.44 4.21 -5.53
C LEU A 147 -12.69 5.45 -5.07
N SER A 148 -12.43 6.38 -5.98
CA SER A 148 -11.72 7.63 -5.67
C SER A 148 -12.45 8.47 -4.62
N ALA A 149 -13.78 8.58 -4.71
CA ALA A 149 -14.58 9.32 -3.73
C ALA A 149 -14.61 8.61 -2.36
N ASP A 150 -14.78 7.30 -2.33
CA ASP A 150 -14.79 6.51 -1.10
C ASP A 150 -13.43 6.58 -0.37
N GLU A 151 -12.32 6.48 -1.11
CA GLU A 151 -10.99 6.61 -0.55
C GLU A 151 -10.73 8.03 -0.03
N ALA A 152 -11.14 9.08 -0.75
CA ALA A 152 -11.02 10.45 -0.27
C ALA A 152 -11.77 10.63 1.07
N ALA A 153 -13.02 10.20 1.14
CA ALA A 153 -13.83 10.27 2.36
C ALA A 153 -13.25 9.48 3.54
N LYS A 154 -12.63 8.33 3.25
CA LYS A 154 -11.97 7.47 4.25
C LYS A 154 -10.71 8.14 4.82
N TRP A 155 -9.87 8.72 3.96
CA TRP A 155 -8.57 9.25 4.36
C TRP A 155 -8.63 10.67 4.91
N GLU A 156 -9.58 11.50 4.47
CA GLU A 156 -9.69 12.89 4.91
C GLU A 156 -9.68 13.06 6.44
N PRO A 157 -10.53 12.39 7.25
CA PRO A 157 -10.50 12.55 8.69
C PRO A 157 -9.23 11.99 9.35
N ILE A 158 -8.56 11.03 8.71
CA ILE A 158 -7.30 10.47 9.20
C ILE A 158 -6.18 11.48 8.99
N ILE A 159 -6.09 12.10 7.81
CA ILE A 159 -5.10 13.12 7.48
C ILE A 159 -5.27 14.33 8.40
N GLN A 160 -6.49 14.81 8.58
CA GLN A 160 -6.77 15.93 9.50
C GLN A 160 -6.29 15.66 10.93
N ARG A 161 -6.55 14.45 11.45
CA ARG A 161 -6.12 14.07 12.81
C ARG A 161 -4.62 13.84 12.94
N SER A 162 -3.96 13.41 11.88
CA SER A 162 -2.50 13.17 11.89
C SER A 162 -1.68 14.45 11.87
N GLY A 163 -2.29 15.58 11.51
CA GLY A 163 -1.58 16.85 11.30
C GLY A 163 -0.64 16.84 10.09
N ALA A 164 -0.71 15.81 9.23
CA ALA A 164 0.11 15.71 8.03
C ALA A 164 -0.18 16.88 7.08
N LYS A 165 0.88 17.55 6.62
CA LYS A 165 0.83 18.61 5.61
C LYS A 165 1.64 18.15 4.40
N LEU A 166 1.18 18.51 3.22
CA LEU A 166 1.97 18.42 2.00
C LEU A 166 2.83 19.69 1.93
N ASP A 167 4.14 19.52 1.94
CA ASP A 167 5.10 20.60 1.68
C ASP A 167 5.19 20.88 0.18
#